data_c6ba31fa27cea01f24608b9eaeb18187
#
_entry.id   c6ba31fa27cea01f24608b9eaeb18187
#
_cell.length_a   1.000
_cell.length_b   1.000
_cell.length_c   1.000
_cell.angle_alpha   90.00
_cell.angle_beta   90.00
_cell.angle_gamma   90.00
#
_symmetry.space_group_name_H-M   'P 1'
#
loop_
_entity.id
_entity.type
_entity.pdbx_description
1 polymer ?
#
loop_
_entity_poly.entity_id
_entity_poly.type
_entity_poly.pdbx_seq_one_letter_code
_entity_poly.pdbx_strand_id
1 'polypeptide(L)'
;MTAPADESNAHETVPLQNGSDLKEKRNGSSPYHMLSTYLSFPTREQEQWWSQTGPVLGRMLEASGYALDQQFQYLTLHYNQIVPRLGPYPPNFRSNLTVSGLLIEFSINYQQKGTNHPTVRLGVEPTDSFSGTERDPLNKVPLRAALNQFERIGVKGFDSQLYTYFEPKHALTREEQLRVATEIPGGDKRSTQGALAFNLEDSGINMKGYTYPGIKAHLAHVEVRSMITEAIKDLKSQGKGDWVEAWAKTADYVTEINGWGFHNLWGWDYVDPSLSRFKFYTWQFDVPDMTKLGELFTLNNRATSPTHLEGLTYLHKLWDIIDLKGSGKRELPADASQPPENTNPMLLSYEIKSGNPLPYAKVYFPLQGFNDLACVEKIARFWEHLGWKGLAESYPATVQSFFPNHDLSKTSHLVYWLSFSYSEKQGVYSSVYYHANAEI
;
A
#
# COMPACT_ATOMS: atom_id res chain seq x y z
N MET A 1 18.66 -54.41 47.37
CA MET A 1 20.02 -54.83 47.04
C MET A 1 20.34 -54.21 45.69
N THR A 2 21.38 -53.41 45.67
CA THR A 2 22.14 -52.85 44.55
C THR A 2 21.39 -52.11 43.43
N ALA A 3 21.48 -50.80 43.48
CA ALA A 3 21.30 -49.88 42.35
C ALA A 3 22.46 -49.99 41.36
N PRO A 4 22.29 -49.70 40.12
CA PRO A 4 23.35 -49.31 39.20
C PRO A 4 23.36 -47.82 38.87
N ALA A 5 24.58 -47.43 38.51
CA ALA A 5 25.18 -46.15 38.37
C ALA A 5 24.61 -45.21 37.32
N ASP A 6 24.88 -43.98 37.63
CA ASP A 6 24.76 -42.71 36.89
C ASP A 6 25.70 -42.72 35.67
N GLU A 7 25.19 -42.51 34.44
CA GLU A 7 25.99 -42.16 33.27
C GLU A 7 25.71 -40.70 32.88
N SER A 8 26.69 -39.85 33.20
CA SER A 8 26.80 -38.46 32.79
C SER A 8 26.99 -38.35 31.27
N ASN A 9 26.00 -37.81 30.55
CA ASN A 9 26.15 -37.36 29.17
C ASN A 9 26.77 -35.96 29.14
N ALA A 10 28.02 -35.88 28.73
CA ALA A 10 28.73 -34.67 28.41
C ALA A 10 28.12 -34.05 27.11
N HIS A 11 27.51 -32.89 27.19
CA HIS A 11 27.14 -32.07 26.04
C HIS A 11 28.43 -31.45 25.45
N GLU A 12 28.83 -31.92 24.28
CA GLU A 12 29.77 -31.25 23.41
C GLU A 12 29.17 -29.90 22.93
N THR A 13 29.79 -28.81 23.36
CA THR A 13 29.50 -27.47 22.85
C THR A 13 30.16 -27.31 21.49
N VAL A 14 29.33 -27.21 20.45
CA VAL A 14 29.77 -26.83 19.09
C VAL A 14 30.23 -25.38 19.12
N PRO A 15 31.45 -25.03 18.63
CA PRO A 15 31.91 -23.64 18.62
C PRO A 15 31.07 -22.79 17.68
N LEU A 16 30.62 -21.61 18.18
CA LEU A 16 29.97 -20.58 17.36
C LEU A 16 30.94 -20.10 16.26
N GLN A 17 30.60 -20.32 15.02
CA GLN A 17 31.32 -19.80 13.86
C GLN A 17 31.26 -18.28 13.85
N ASN A 18 32.38 -17.61 13.54
CA ASN A 18 32.55 -16.16 13.51
C ASN A 18 31.55 -15.50 12.54
N GLY A 19 30.89 -14.42 12.98
CA GLY A 19 29.81 -13.72 12.25
C GLY A 19 30.21 -13.12 10.89
N SER A 20 31.49 -13.04 10.53
CA SER A 20 31.98 -12.63 9.20
C SER A 20 31.76 -13.69 8.12
N ASP A 21 31.98 -14.97 8.44
CA ASP A 21 31.81 -16.08 7.48
C ASP A 21 30.34 -16.37 7.16
N LEU A 22 29.42 -15.95 8.03
CA LEU A 22 27.99 -16.09 7.83
C LEU A 22 27.43 -14.98 6.90
N LYS A 23 28.07 -13.81 6.83
CA LYS A 23 27.63 -12.71 5.92
C LYS A 23 27.98 -12.98 4.46
N GLU A 24 29.16 -13.50 4.16
CA GLU A 24 29.55 -13.81 2.77
C GLU A 24 28.81 -15.02 2.19
N LYS A 25 28.53 -16.05 2.99
CA LYS A 25 27.74 -17.22 2.55
C LYS A 25 26.25 -16.91 2.31
N ARG A 26 25.68 -15.87 3.00
CA ARG A 26 24.27 -15.49 2.81
C ARG A 26 23.99 -14.77 1.48
N ASN A 27 24.92 -14.00 0.95
CA ASN A 27 24.68 -13.22 -0.29
C ASN A 27 24.57 -14.07 -1.57
N GLY A 28 25.23 -15.21 -1.64
CA GLY A 28 25.20 -16.11 -2.81
C GLY A 28 24.05 -17.12 -2.82
N SER A 29 23.29 -17.25 -1.72
CA SER A 29 22.26 -18.29 -1.53
C SER A 29 20.85 -17.76 -1.29
N SER A 30 20.61 -16.43 -1.41
CA SER A 30 19.25 -15.90 -1.23
C SER A 30 18.32 -16.41 -2.33
N PRO A 31 16.99 -16.60 -2.03
CA PRO A 31 16.00 -17.04 -3.02
C PRO A 31 16.00 -16.18 -4.29
N TYR A 32 16.19 -14.85 -4.17
CA TYR A 32 16.32 -13.98 -5.32
C TYR A 32 17.52 -14.36 -6.21
N HIS A 33 18.72 -14.52 -5.63
CA HIS A 33 19.90 -14.88 -6.41
C HIS A 33 19.78 -16.27 -7.04
N MET A 34 19.26 -17.24 -6.28
CA MET A 34 19.02 -18.60 -6.81
C MET A 34 18.07 -18.55 -7.99
N LEU A 35 16.92 -17.89 -7.88
CA LEU A 35 15.99 -17.76 -8.99
C LEU A 35 16.62 -17.03 -10.18
N SER A 36 17.32 -15.92 -9.97
CA SER A 36 17.96 -15.13 -11.04
C SER A 36 18.98 -15.93 -11.86
N THR A 37 19.57 -17.00 -11.29
CA THR A 37 20.49 -17.90 -12.01
C THR A 37 19.77 -18.78 -13.04
N TYR A 38 18.51 -19.11 -12.82
CA TYR A 38 17.74 -20.05 -13.64
C TYR A 38 16.65 -19.40 -14.49
N LEU A 39 16.22 -18.18 -14.14
CA LEU A 39 15.17 -17.47 -14.86
C LEU A 39 15.68 -16.96 -16.21
N SER A 40 14.80 -17.05 -17.20
CA SER A 40 14.99 -16.42 -18.52
C SER A 40 13.87 -15.39 -18.73
N PHE A 41 14.20 -14.25 -19.34
CA PHE A 41 13.26 -13.16 -19.54
C PHE A 41 12.88 -13.06 -21.02
N PRO A 42 11.56 -13.03 -21.35
CA PRO A 42 11.10 -12.84 -22.73
C PRO A 42 11.57 -11.53 -23.35
N THR A 43 11.76 -10.47 -22.55
CA THR A 43 12.24 -9.17 -23.01
C THR A 43 13.26 -8.58 -22.03
N ARG A 44 14.07 -7.62 -22.55
CA ARG A 44 15.05 -6.89 -21.74
C ARG A 44 14.38 -6.03 -20.67
N GLU A 45 13.22 -5.48 -20.96
CA GLU A 45 12.45 -4.67 -19.99
C GLU A 45 12.04 -5.50 -18.78
N GLN A 46 11.59 -6.74 -18.99
CA GLN A 46 11.25 -7.65 -17.88
C GLN A 46 12.48 -8.02 -17.05
N GLU A 47 13.62 -8.25 -17.66
CA GLU A 47 14.88 -8.45 -16.94
C GLU A 47 15.27 -7.23 -16.11
N GLN A 48 15.12 -6.04 -16.66
CA GLN A 48 15.38 -4.79 -15.95
C GLN A 48 14.42 -4.57 -14.78
N TRP A 49 13.12 -4.77 -14.98
CA TRP A 49 12.14 -4.71 -13.89
C TRP A 49 12.44 -5.73 -12.78
N TRP A 50 12.80 -6.97 -13.14
CA TRP A 50 13.19 -7.98 -12.16
C TRP A 50 14.43 -7.56 -11.37
N SER A 51 15.47 -7.09 -12.07
CA SER A 51 16.72 -6.67 -11.42
C SER A 51 16.54 -5.48 -10.47
N GLN A 52 15.57 -4.63 -10.73
CA GLN A 52 15.27 -3.46 -9.89
C GLN A 52 14.36 -3.79 -8.70
N THR A 53 13.36 -4.62 -8.89
CA THR A 53 12.30 -4.85 -7.90
C THR A 53 12.46 -6.15 -7.12
N GLY A 54 13.00 -7.18 -7.74
CA GLY A 54 13.19 -8.51 -7.12
C GLY A 54 14.12 -8.51 -5.90
N PRO A 55 15.28 -7.82 -5.92
CA PRO A 55 16.16 -7.75 -4.74
C PRO A 55 15.48 -7.10 -3.53
N VAL A 56 14.73 -6.03 -3.76
CA VAL A 56 14.02 -5.31 -2.69
C VAL A 56 12.95 -6.22 -2.09
N LEU A 57 12.13 -6.85 -2.93
CA LEU A 57 11.11 -7.80 -2.48
C LEU A 57 11.73 -8.95 -1.69
N GLY A 58 12.82 -9.55 -2.20
CA GLY A 58 13.50 -10.67 -1.53
C GLY A 58 13.99 -10.31 -0.12
N ARG A 59 14.61 -9.13 0.03
CA ARG A 59 15.08 -8.63 1.34
C ARG A 59 13.92 -8.31 2.29
N MET A 60 12.82 -7.77 1.77
CA MET A 60 11.63 -7.49 2.58
C MET A 60 10.98 -8.78 3.08
N LEU A 61 10.87 -9.81 2.25
CA LEU A 61 10.35 -11.12 2.66
C LEU A 61 11.24 -11.77 3.73
N GLU A 62 12.57 -11.78 3.52
CA GLU A 62 13.54 -12.31 4.49
C GLU A 62 13.46 -11.57 5.82
N ALA A 63 13.53 -10.23 5.79
CA ALA A 63 13.49 -9.39 7.00
C ALA A 63 12.15 -9.45 7.73
N SER A 64 11.06 -9.75 7.03
CA SER A 64 9.73 -9.96 7.63
C SER A 64 9.53 -11.37 8.16
N GLY A 65 10.52 -12.28 8.06
CA GLY A 65 10.47 -13.61 8.67
C GLY A 65 9.68 -14.65 7.86
N TYR A 66 9.47 -14.43 6.55
CA TYR A 66 8.86 -15.45 5.69
C TYR A 66 9.72 -16.71 5.60
N ALA A 67 9.08 -17.88 5.67
CA ALA A 67 9.76 -19.14 5.45
C ALA A 67 10.37 -19.21 4.03
N LEU A 68 11.41 -20.03 3.86
CA LEU A 68 12.17 -20.08 2.62
C LEU A 68 11.29 -20.44 1.40
N ASP A 69 10.38 -21.37 1.55
CA ASP A 69 9.41 -21.78 0.53
C ASP A 69 8.44 -20.64 0.16
N GLN A 70 7.99 -19.86 1.13
CA GLN A 70 7.16 -18.67 0.90
C GLN A 70 7.95 -17.58 0.16
N GLN A 71 9.22 -17.38 0.48
CA GLN A 71 10.08 -16.44 -0.24
C GLN A 71 10.19 -16.83 -1.72
N PHE A 72 10.44 -18.11 -2.02
CA PHE A 72 10.43 -18.63 -3.39
C PHE A 72 9.07 -18.45 -4.06
N GLN A 73 7.99 -18.77 -3.37
CA GLN A 73 6.62 -18.62 -3.89
C GLN A 73 6.33 -17.19 -4.31
N TYR A 74 6.62 -16.20 -3.44
CA TYR A 74 6.29 -14.81 -3.72
C TYR A 74 7.23 -14.15 -4.72
N LEU A 75 8.50 -14.51 -4.76
CA LEU A 75 9.41 -14.10 -5.83
C LEU A 75 9.00 -14.70 -7.17
N THR A 76 8.57 -15.96 -7.20
CA THR A 76 8.05 -16.60 -8.42
C THR A 76 6.73 -15.96 -8.89
N LEU A 77 5.84 -15.58 -7.95
CA LEU A 77 4.65 -14.78 -8.26
C LEU A 77 5.03 -13.43 -8.87
N HIS A 78 6.00 -12.74 -8.27
CA HIS A 78 6.50 -11.45 -8.78
C HIS A 78 7.05 -11.59 -10.19
N TYR A 79 7.91 -12.57 -10.44
CA TYR A 79 8.46 -12.86 -11.76
C TYR A 79 7.37 -13.16 -12.80
N ASN A 80 6.44 -14.06 -12.48
CA ASN A 80 5.46 -14.55 -13.46
C ASN A 80 4.26 -13.65 -13.64
N GLN A 81 3.84 -12.90 -12.60
CA GLN A 81 2.57 -12.18 -12.61
C GLN A 81 2.71 -10.67 -12.51
N ILE A 82 3.77 -10.15 -11.93
CA ILE A 82 3.94 -8.70 -11.74
C ILE A 82 4.88 -8.13 -12.79
N VAL A 83 6.11 -8.62 -12.86
CA VAL A 83 7.13 -8.14 -13.80
C VAL A 83 6.64 -8.03 -15.25
N PRO A 84 5.93 -9.04 -15.81
CA PRO A 84 5.42 -8.94 -17.19
C PRO A 84 4.35 -7.85 -17.40
N ARG A 85 3.86 -7.24 -16.31
CA ARG A 85 2.79 -6.22 -16.35
C ARG A 85 3.26 -4.83 -15.97
N LEU A 86 4.58 -4.63 -15.85
CA LEU A 86 5.15 -3.31 -15.60
C LEU A 86 5.49 -2.54 -16.89
N GLY A 87 5.27 -3.18 -18.07
CA GLY A 87 5.48 -2.56 -19.38
C GLY A 87 6.92 -2.22 -19.70
N PRO A 88 7.17 -1.17 -20.51
CA PRO A 88 8.51 -0.73 -20.87
C PRO A 88 9.38 -0.36 -19.66
N TYR A 89 10.70 -0.50 -19.82
CA TYR A 89 11.67 0.00 -18.88
C TYR A 89 12.70 0.88 -19.60
N PRO A 90 12.96 2.15 -19.18
CA PRO A 90 12.21 2.88 -18.15
C PRO A 90 10.72 3.07 -18.50
N PRO A 91 9.85 3.32 -17.52
CA PRO A 91 8.41 3.41 -17.76
C PRO A 91 8.08 4.62 -18.66
N ASN A 92 7.20 4.41 -19.62
CA ASN A 92 6.65 5.46 -20.47
C ASN A 92 5.31 6.02 -19.95
N PHE A 93 4.81 5.49 -18.86
CA PHE A 93 3.55 5.86 -18.23
C PHE A 93 3.78 6.25 -16.76
N ARG A 94 3.09 7.31 -16.32
CA ARG A 94 3.11 7.74 -14.91
C ARG A 94 1.84 7.29 -14.21
N SER A 95 2.01 6.54 -13.12
CA SER A 95 0.91 6.04 -12.30
C SER A 95 0.41 7.11 -11.31
N ASN A 96 -0.92 7.09 -11.06
CA ASN A 96 -1.49 7.80 -9.91
C ASN A 96 -1.46 6.95 -8.62
N LEU A 97 -0.99 5.71 -8.69
CA LEU A 97 -0.82 4.86 -7.51
C LEU A 97 0.19 5.45 -6.53
N THR A 98 1.25 6.06 -7.06
CA THR A 98 2.30 6.69 -6.27
C THR A 98 2.41 8.18 -6.60
N VAL A 99 2.81 8.99 -5.63
CA VAL A 99 3.05 10.43 -5.82
C VAL A 99 4.20 10.67 -6.81
N SER A 100 5.22 9.79 -6.80
CA SER A 100 6.36 9.84 -7.72
C SER A 100 6.02 9.43 -9.15
N GLY A 101 4.88 8.77 -9.38
CA GLY A 101 4.49 8.23 -10.68
C GLY A 101 5.00 6.81 -10.95
N LEU A 102 5.61 6.15 -9.97
CA LEU A 102 6.06 4.76 -10.09
C LEU A 102 4.88 3.80 -10.25
N LEU A 103 5.10 2.75 -11.05
CA LEU A 103 4.09 1.72 -11.35
C LEU A 103 3.96 0.66 -10.25
N ILE A 104 4.96 0.57 -9.37
CA ILE A 104 5.01 -0.40 -8.29
C ILE A 104 5.45 0.29 -6.99
N GLU A 105 4.80 -0.08 -5.89
CA GLU A 105 5.11 0.39 -4.55
C GLU A 105 5.17 -0.82 -3.59
N PHE A 106 6.19 -0.87 -2.77
CA PHE A 106 6.31 -1.88 -1.72
C PHE A 106 5.89 -1.30 -0.38
N SER A 107 5.31 -2.14 0.48
CA SER A 107 5.07 -1.77 1.86
C SER A 107 5.16 -2.98 2.78
N ILE A 108 5.49 -2.73 4.05
CA ILE A 108 5.44 -3.73 5.10
C ILE A 108 4.42 -3.28 6.13
N ASN A 109 3.50 -4.16 6.46
CA ASN A 109 2.51 -3.92 7.50
C ASN A 109 2.92 -4.60 8.80
N TYR A 110 2.92 -3.82 9.85
CA TYR A 110 3.18 -4.22 11.23
C TYR A 110 1.90 -4.09 12.02
N GLN A 111 1.55 -5.10 12.81
CA GLN A 111 0.33 -5.06 13.61
C GLN A 111 0.55 -5.66 15.00
N GLN A 112 -0.20 -5.15 15.96
CA GLN A 112 -0.04 -5.50 17.36
C GLN A 112 -0.55 -6.90 17.68
N LYS A 113 -1.56 -7.36 16.94
CA LYS A 113 -2.24 -8.65 17.12
C LYS A 113 -2.55 -9.30 15.79
N GLY A 114 -2.72 -10.61 15.79
CA GLY A 114 -3.34 -11.33 14.67
C GLY A 114 -2.44 -11.75 13.52
N THR A 115 -1.10 -11.58 13.64
CA THR A 115 -0.13 -12.15 12.71
C THR A 115 1.10 -12.68 13.45
N ASN A 116 1.77 -13.65 12.83
CA ASN A 116 3.01 -14.22 13.36
C ASN A 116 4.23 -13.37 12.95
N HIS A 117 4.13 -12.62 11.86
CA HIS A 117 5.20 -11.77 11.31
C HIS A 117 4.60 -10.59 10.52
N PRO A 118 5.39 -9.54 10.24
CA PRO A 118 4.95 -8.44 9.37
C PRO A 118 4.55 -8.92 7.98
N THR A 119 3.54 -8.28 7.38
CA THR A 119 3.03 -8.66 6.06
C THR A 119 3.62 -7.77 4.97
N VAL A 120 4.36 -8.35 4.04
CA VAL A 120 4.86 -7.66 2.84
C VAL A 120 3.72 -7.46 1.85
N ARG A 121 3.69 -6.30 1.20
CA ARG A 121 2.62 -5.89 0.31
C ARG A 121 3.16 -5.20 -0.92
N LEU A 122 2.42 -5.30 -2.02
CA LEU A 122 2.71 -4.67 -3.30
C LEU A 122 1.50 -3.84 -3.72
N GLY A 123 1.72 -2.61 -4.18
CA GLY A 123 0.79 -1.84 -5.00
C GLY A 123 1.30 -1.87 -6.44
N VAL A 124 0.44 -2.08 -7.43
CA VAL A 124 0.84 -2.16 -8.84
C VAL A 124 -0.23 -1.54 -9.73
N GLU A 125 0.19 -0.67 -10.64
CA GLU A 125 -0.61 -0.32 -11.80
C GLU A 125 -0.08 -1.09 -13.01
N PRO A 126 -0.82 -2.08 -13.53
CA PRO A 126 -0.42 -2.81 -14.73
C PRO A 126 -0.35 -1.87 -15.94
N THR A 127 0.72 -1.99 -16.74
CA THR A 127 0.92 -1.20 -17.97
C THR A 127 1.44 -2.08 -19.10
N ASP A 128 1.42 -1.54 -20.31
CA ASP A 128 2.06 -2.09 -21.50
C ASP A 128 2.65 -0.97 -22.39
N SER A 129 3.15 -1.32 -23.56
CA SER A 129 3.74 -0.35 -24.51
C SER A 129 2.70 0.65 -25.08
N PHE A 130 1.42 0.41 -24.89
CA PHE A 130 0.35 1.29 -25.38
C PHE A 130 -0.26 2.16 -24.29
N SER A 131 0.09 1.93 -23.03
CA SER A 131 -0.39 2.69 -21.90
C SER A 131 -0.09 4.19 -22.06
N GLY A 132 -1.12 5.03 -21.97
CA GLY A 132 -1.02 6.48 -22.17
C GLY A 132 -0.85 6.94 -23.62
N THR A 133 -0.87 6.02 -24.60
CA THR A 133 -0.87 6.35 -26.04
C THR A 133 -2.29 6.48 -26.59
N GLU A 134 -2.46 6.88 -27.85
CA GLU A 134 -3.76 6.93 -28.51
C GLU A 134 -4.52 5.59 -28.53
N ARG A 135 -3.80 4.46 -28.41
CA ARG A 135 -4.42 3.12 -28.38
C ARG A 135 -5.05 2.78 -27.04
N ASP A 136 -4.42 3.16 -25.94
CA ASP A 136 -4.95 3.00 -24.58
C ASP A 136 -4.60 4.23 -23.73
N PRO A 137 -5.22 5.38 -24.00
CA PRO A 137 -4.86 6.64 -23.35
C PRO A 137 -5.14 6.65 -21.84
N LEU A 138 -6.00 5.75 -21.36
CA LEU A 138 -6.39 5.63 -19.94
C LEU A 138 -5.87 4.35 -19.27
N ASN A 139 -4.96 3.64 -19.91
CA ASN A 139 -4.36 2.44 -19.32
C ASN A 139 -5.38 1.41 -18.80
N LYS A 140 -6.43 1.15 -19.59
CA LYS A 140 -7.51 0.23 -19.17
C LYS A 140 -7.24 -1.23 -19.54
N VAL A 141 -6.53 -1.46 -20.65
CA VAL A 141 -6.32 -2.79 -21.22
C VAL A 141 -5.44 -3.67 -20.33
N PRO A 142 -4.29 -3.20 -19.83
CA PRO A 142 -3.39 -4.00 -18.99
C PRO A 142 -4.03 -4.46 -17.69
N LEU A 143 -4.81 -3.60 -17.02
CA LEU A 143 -5.51 -3.95 -15.79
C LEU A 143 -6.49 -5.09 -16.00
N ARG A 144 -7.32 -5.01 -17.06
CA ARG A 144 -8.28 -6.06 -17.39
C ARG A 144 -7.57 -7.38 -17.75
N ALA A 145 -6.48 -7.30 -18.50
CA ALA A 145 -5.67 -8.47 -18.85
C ALA A 145 -5.04 -9.13 -17.61
N ALA A 146 -4.58 -8.33 -16.64
CA ALA A 146 -4.06 -8.82 -15.37
C ALA A 146 -5.13 -9.60 -14.59
N LEU A 147 -6.32 -9.04 -14.41
CA LEU A 147 -7.44 -9.67 -13.70
C LEU A 147 -7.86 -11.00 -14.33
N ASN A 148 -8.02 -11.02 -15.66
CA ASN A 148 -8.33 -12.25 -16.39
C ASN A 148 -7.28 -13.35 -16.17
N GLN A 149 -6.00 -12.96 -16.01
CA GLN A 149 -4.94 -13.92 -15.73
C GLN A 149 -5.02 -14.45 -14.30
N PHE A 150 -5.29 -13.59 -13.30
CA PHE A 150 -5.47 -14.05 -11.91
C PHE A 150 -6.66 -15.01 -11.76
N GLU A 151 -7.72 -14.77 -12.52
CA GLU A 151 -8.87 -15.69 -12.61
C GLU A 151 -8.45 -17.06 -13.21
N ARG A 152 -7.70 -17.04 -14.32
CA ARG A 152 -7.24 -18.26 -15.00
C ARG A 152 -6.32 -19.14 -14.14
N ILE A 153 -5.41 -18.53 -13.37
CA ILE A 153 -4.51 -19.29 -12.48
C ILE A 153 -5.20 -19.75 -11.19
N GLY A 154 -6.48 -19.38 -11.00
CA GLY A 154 -7.29 -19.87 -9.90
C GLY A 154 -6.77 -19.41 -8.53
N VAL A 155 -6.44 -18.13 -8.37
CA VAL A 155 -6.05 -17.60 -7.06
C VAL A 155 -7.14 -17.86 -6.05
N LYS A 156 -6.79 -18.54 -4.97
CA LYS A 156 -7.75 -18.98 -3.94
C LYS A 156 -8.50 -17.77 -3.34
N GLY A 157 -9.83 -17.84 -3.39
CA GLY A 157 -10.71 -16.80 -2.86
C GLY A 157 -10.81 -15.54 -3.74
N PHE A 158 -10.17 -15.51 -4.91
CA PHE A 158 -10.29 -14.39 -5.85
C PHE A 158 -11.68 -14.36 -6.47
N ASP A 159 -12.31 -13.17 -6.42
CA ASP A 159 -13.61 -12.88 -7.02
C ASP A 159 -13.56 -11.49 -7.67
N SER A 160 -13.85 -11.43 -8.97
CA SER A 160 -13.83 -10.21 -9.78
C SER A 160 -15.19 -9.51 -9.91
N GLN A 161 -16.24 -9.97 -9.24
CA GLN A 161 -17.61 -9.41 -9.37
C GLN A 161 -17.65 -7.91 -9.09
N LEU A 162 -16.95 -7.44 -8.02
CA LEU A 162 -16.92 -6.01 -7.71
C LEU A 162 -16.18 -5.19 -8.75
N TYR A 163 -15.14 -5.71 -9.38
CA TYR A 163 -14.50 -5.03 -10.51
C TYR A 163 -15.46 -4.89 -11.68
N THR A 164 -16.11 -5.97 -12.07
CA THR A 164 -17.12 -5.99 -13.15
C THR A 164 -18.27 -5.02 -12.85
N TYR A 165 -18.61 -4.84 -11.58
CA TYR A 165 -19.65 -3.93 -11.13
C TYR A 165 -19.20 -2.46 -11.16
N PHE A 166 -18.00 -2.13 -10.67
CA PHE A 166 -17.53 -0.75 -10.52
C PHE A 166 -16.86 -0.19 -11.79
N GLU A 167 -16.16 -1.03 -12.58
CA GLU A 167 -15.44 -0.53 -13.76
C GLU A 167 -16.32 0.28 -14.71
N PRO A 168 -17.50 -0.17 -15.15
CA PRO A 168 -18.33 0.61 -16.05
C PRO A 168 -18.91 1.89 -15.42
N LYS A 169 -18.95 1.97 -14.09
CA LYS A 169 -19.46 3.14 -13.37
C LYS A 169 -18.37 4.19 -13.09
N HIS A 170 -17.13 3.76 -12.91
CA HIS A 170 -16.02 4.60 -12.49
C HIS A 170 -15.01 4.91 -13.60
N ALA A 171 -14.87 4.01 -14.59
CA ALA A 171 -13.92 4.20 -15.67
C ALA A 171 -14.55 4.99 -16.83
N LEU A 172 -13.72 5.81 -17.47
CA LEU A 172 -14.15 6.62 -18.62
C LEU A 172 -14.46 5.76 -19.85
N THR A 173 -15.47 6.16 -20.62
CA THR A 173 -15.68 5.68 -21.99
C THR A 173 -14.68 6.34 -22.95
N ARG A 174 -14.58 5.85 -24.18
CA ARG A 174 -13.71 6.46 -25.18
C ARG A 174 -14.13 7.89 -25.54
N GLU A 175 -15.42 8.17 -25.57
CA GLU A 175 -15.94 9.52 -25.82
C GLU A 175 -15.55 10.48 -24.69
N GLU A 176 -15.71 10.05 -23.43
CA GLU A 176 -15.30 10.82 -22.27
C GLU A 176 -13.78 11.04 -22.23
N GLN A 177 -12.98 10.07 -22.67
CA GLN A 177 -11.52 10.20 -22.79
C GLN A 177 -11.11 11.39 -23.67
N LEU A 178 -11.80 11.60 -24.80
CA LEU A 178 -11.51 12.71 -25.71
C LEU A 178 -11.81 14.08 -25.08
N ARG A 179 -12.68 14.11 -24.07
CA ARG A 179 -13.10 15.33 -23.37
C ARG A 179 -12.15 15.69 -22.20
N VAL A 180 -11.37 14.72 -21.69
CA VAL A 180 -10.45 14.94 -20.55
C VAL A 180 -9.52 16.13 -20.80
N ALA A 181 -8.88 16.21 -21.99
CA ALA A 181 -7.91 17.24 -22.30
C ALA A 181 -8.50 18.67 -22.31
N THR A 182 -9.80 18.80 -22.59
CA THR A 182 -10.48 20.09 -22.72
C THR A 182 -11.32 20.48 -21.51
N GLU A 183 -11.84 19.50 -20.77
CA GLU A 183 -12.80 19.74 -19.70
C GLU A 183 -12.21 19.56 -18.31
N ILE A 184 -11.05 18.91 -18.17
CA ILE A 184 -10.37 18.78 -16.89
C ILE A 184 -9.38 19.94 -16.70
N PRO A 185 -9.51 20.75 -15.63
CA PRO A 185 -8.59 21.85 -15.36
C PRO A 185 -7.15 21.35 -15.20
N GLY A 186 -6.22 21.99 -15.92
CA GLY A 186 -4.79 21.63 -15.91
C GLY A 186 -4.42 20.48 -16.83
N GLY A 187 -5.37 19.94 -17.60
CA GLY A 187 -5.14 18.85 -18.55
C GLY A 187 -4.41 17.69 -17.85
N ASP A 188 -5.08 17.07 -16.86
CA ASP A 188 -4.44 15.99 -16.09
C ASP A 188 -3.94 14.90 -17.04
N LYS A 189 -2.63 14.89 -17.27
CA LYS A 189 -1.96 13.90 -18.12
C LYS A 189 -1.94 12.51 -17.50
N ARG A 190 -2.38 12.39 -16.24
CA ARG A 190 -2.41 11.14 -15.50
C ARG A 190 -3.70 10.41 -15.84
N SER A 191 -3.53 9.30 -16.51
CA SER A 191 -4.63 8.55 -17.13
C SER A 191 -5.00 7.28 -16.36
N THR A 192 -4.54 7.13 -15.12
CA THR A 192 -4.84 5.96 -14.28
C THR A 192 -6.33 5.79 -14.06
N GLN A 193 -6.89 4.64 -14.43
CA GLN A 193 -8.28 4.28 -14.16
C GLN A 193 -8.42 3.28 -13.03
N GLY A 194 -7.36 2.58 -12.68
CA GLY A 194 -7.36 1.65 -11.57
C GLY A 194 -5.99 1.04 -11.31
N ALA A 195 -5.86 0.47 -10.12
CA ALA A 195 -4.65 -0.22 -9.66
C ALA A 195 -5.01 -1.46 -8.86
N LEU A 196 -4.01 -2.31 -8.62
CA LEU A 196 -4.08 -3.51 -7.81
C LEU A 196 -3.18 -3.39 -6.59
N ALA A 197 -3.55 -4.04 -5.50
CA ALA A 197 -2.60 -4.30 -4.42
C ALA A 197 -2.71 -5.75 -3.94
N PHE A 198 -1.60 -6.25 -3.42
CA PHE A 198 -1.43 -7.62 -2.97
C PHE A 198 -0.90 -7.61 -1.54
N ASN A 199 -1.56 -8.32 -0.64
CA ASN A 199 -0.93 -8.74 0.61
C ASN A 199 -0.36 -10.15 0.38
N LEU A 200 0.86 -10.35 0.77
CA LEU A 200 1.54 -11.66 0.73
C LEU A 200 1.35 -12.31 2.12
N GLU A 201 0.31 -13.13 2.28
CA GLU A 201 -0.09 -13.70 3.56
C GLU A 201 0.35 -15.17 3.67
N ASP A 202 0.43 -15.73 4.88
CA ASP A 202 0.78 -17.15 5.08
C ASP A 202 -0.17 -18.10 4.33
N SER A 203 -1.42 -17.69 4.18
CA SER A 203 -2.45 -18.48 3.49
C SER A 203 -2.48 -18.32 1.97
N GLY A 204 -1.65 -17.44 1.40
CA GLY A 204 -1.62 -17.06 -0.01
C GLY A 204 -1.71 -15.55 -0.20
N ILE A 205 -2.20 -15.11 -1.35
CA ILE A 205 -2.34 -13.69 -1.67
C ILE A 205 -3.76 -13.19 -1.40
N ASN A 206 -3.86 -12.00 -0.79
CA ASN A 206 -5.10 -11.25 -0.72
C ASN A 206 -5.01 -10.04 -1.64
N MET A 207 -5.93 -9.94 -2.60
CA MET A 207 -5.91 -8.90 -3.64
C MET A 207 -6.91 -7.79 -3.34
N LYS A 208 -6.55 -6.57 -3.75
CA LYS A 208 -7.39 -5.38 -3.65
C LYS A 208 -7.41 -4.64 -4.97
N GLY A 209 -8.56 -4.06 -5.29
CA GLY A 209 -8.75 -3.19 -6.44
C GLY A 209 -8.99 -1.74 -6.03
N TYR A 210 -8.58 -0.84 -6.90
CA TYR A 210 -8.80 0.59 -6.76
C TYR A 210 -9.27 1.18 -8.07
N THR A 211 -10.16 2.18 -7.98
CA THR A 211 -10.57 3.03 -9.09
C THR A 211 -10.56 4.50 -8.69
N TYR A 212 -10.62 5.38 -9.68
CA TYR A 212 -10.60 6.84 -9.52
C TYR A 212 -11.89 7.44 -10.09
N PRO A 213 -13.01 7.46 -9.34
CA PRO A 213 -14.32 7.87 -9.85
C PRO A 213 -14.44 9.37 -10.14
N GLY A 214 -13.52 10.21 -9.63
CA GLY A 214 -13.65 11.68 -9.66
C GLY A 214 -13.72 12.26 -11.07
N ILE A 215 -12.88 11.82 -12.00
CA ILE A 215 -12.88 12.30 -13.38
C ILE A 215 -14.17 11.87 -14.08
N LYS A 216 -14.59 10.62 -13.90
CA LYS A 216 -15.87 10.10 -14.46
C LYS A 216 -17.05 10.93 -13.96
N ALA A 217 -17.13 11.18 -12.67
CA ALA A 217 -18.20 11.96 -12.06
C ALA A 217 -18.26 13.39 -12.64
N HIS A 218 -17.10 14.05 -12.79
CA HIS A 218 -17.02 15.38 -13.39
C HIS A 218 -17.53 15.41 -14.83
N LEU A 219 -17.04 14.52 -15.68
CA LEU A 219 -17.45 14.46 -17.10
C LEU A 219 -18.91 14.03 -17.29
N ALA A 220 -19.47 13.27 -16.38
CA ALA A 220 -20.88 12.88 -16.36
C ALA A 220 -21.78 13.94 -15.70
N HIS A 221 -21.23 15.05 -15.17
CA HIS A 221 -21.95 16.08 -14.43
C HIS A 221 -22.73 15.52 -13.23
N VAL A 222 -22.15 14.54 -12.52
CA VAL A 222 -22.67 13.95 -11.30
C VAL A 222 -21.69 14.11 -10.16
N GLU A 223 -22.17 14.09 -8.92
CA GLU A 223 -21.31 14.10 -7.76
C GLU A 223 -20.73 12.71 -7.48
N VAL A 224 -19.44 12.62 -7.13
CA VAL A 224 -18.80 11.37 -6.67
C VAL A 224 -19.58 10.74 -5.52
N ARG A 225 -20.08 11.59 -4.59
CA ARG A 225 -20.92 11.16 -3.47
C ARG A 225 -22.17 10.40 -3.97
N SER A 226 -22.90 10.96 -4.91
CA SER A 226 -24.13 10.37 -5.45
C SER A 226 -23.82 9.06 -6.18
N MET A 227 -22.79 9.04 -7.01
CA MET A 227 -22.36 7.85 -7.77
C MET A 227 -22.06 6.66 -6.84
N ILE A 228 -21.29 6.88 -5.79
CA ILE A 228 -20.94 5.81 -4.83
C ILE A 228 -22.15 5.43 -3.96
N THR A 229 -22.97 6.40 -3.55
CA THR A 229 -24.16 6.15 -2.75
C THR A 229 -25.16 5.25 -3.47
N GLU A 230 -25.41 5.52 -4.76
CA GLU A 230 -26.26 4.69 -5.60
C GLU A 230 -25.70 3.27 -5.77
N ALA A 231 -24.41 3.16 -6.01
CA ALA A 231 -23.75 1.85 -6.12
C ALA A 231 -23.87 1.01 -4.84
N ILE A 232 -23.66 1.62 -3.66
CA ILE A 232 -23.80 0.91 -2.38
C ILE A 232 -25.25 0.49 -2.12
N LYS A 233 -26.24 1.34 -2.42
CA LYS A 233 -27.67 1.02 -2.28
C LYS A 233 -28.06 -0.13 -3.22
N ASP A 234 -27.56 -0.11 -4.45
CA ASP A 234 -27.81 -1.13 -5.44
C ASP A 234 -27.22 -2.49 -5.00
N LEU A 235 -25.96 -2.52 -4.56
CA LEU A 235 -25.34 -3.74 -4.00
C LEU A 235 -26.11 -4.29 -2.80
N LYS A 236 -26.62 -3.42 -1.91
CA LYS A 236 -27.48 -3.84 -0.80
C LYS A 236 -28.78 -4.46 -1.30
N SER A 237 -29.43 -3.84 -2.30
CA SER A 237 -30.69 -4.37 -2.88
C SER A 237 -30.51 -5.75 -3.53
N GLN A 238 -29.30 -6.04 -4.03
CA GLN A 238 -28.90 -7.33 -4.58
C GLN A 238 -28.51 -8.36 -3.50
N GLY A 239 -28.57 -8.01 -2.22
CA GLY A 239 -28.16 -8.90 -1.11
C GLY A 239 -26.66 -9.12 -1.00
N LYS A 240 -25.83 -8.25 -1.60
CA LYS A 240 -24.36 -8.38 -1.61
C LYS A 240 -23.69 -7.88 -0.34
N GLY A 241 -24.43 -7.19 0.55
CA GLY A 241 -23.95 -6.65 1.82
C GLY A 241 -24.63 -5.33 2.17
N ASP A 242 -24.36 -4.80 3.37
CA ASP A 242 -24.92 -3.54 3.85
C ASP A 242 -23.83 -2.59 4.38
N TRP A 243 -23.49 -1.58 3.62
CA TRP A 243 -22.52 -0.54 3.97
C TRP A 243 -23.17 0.86 4.08
N VAL A 244 -24.50 0.94 3.95
CA VAL A 244 -25.23 2.20 3.76
C VAL A 244 -25.00 3.19 4.89
N GLU A 245 -25.11 2.74 6.16
CA GLU A 245 -24.99 3.63 7.31
C GLU A 245 -23.55 4.15 7.48
N ALA A 246 -22.56 3.27 7.40
CA ALA A 246 -21.16 3.66 7.51
C ALA A 246 -20.75 4.58 6.36
N TRP A 247 -21.26 4.32 5.15
CA TRP A 247 -21.03 5.21 4.00
C TRP A 247 -21.67 6.58 4.19
N ALA A 248 -22.91 6.65 4.67
CA ALA A 248 -23.59 7.94 4.91
C ALA A 248 -22.78 8.83 5.85
N LYS A 249 -22.31 8.28 6.98
CA LYS A 249 -21.43 8.99 7.93
C LYS A 249 -20.15 9.48 7.28
N THR A 250 -19.51 8.61 6.47
CA THR A 250 -18.30 8.95 5.73
C THR A 250 -18.55 10.07 4.72
N ALA A 251 -19.57 9.92 3.88
CA ALA A 251 -19.89 10.86 2.82
C ALA A 251 -20.30 12.24 3.36
N ASP A 252 -21.07 12.28 4.44
CA ASP A 252 -21.44 13.52 5.11
C ASP A 252 -20.20 14.25 5.64
N TYR A 253 -19.30 13.52 6.28
CA TYR A 253 -18.05 14.09 6.78
C TYR A 253 -17.11 14.53 5.67
N VAL A 254 -16.95 13.76 4.61
CA VAL A 254 -16.14 14.14 3.44
C VAL A 254 -16.67 15.43 2.80
N THR A 255 -17.99 15.61 2.78
CA THR A 255 -18.61 16.87 2.30
C THR A 255 -18.26 18.04 3.22
N GLU A 256 -18.35 17.85 4.55
CA GLU A 256 -18.03 18.90 5.55
C GLU A 256 -16.59 19.41 5.43
N ILE A 257 -15.65 18.52 5.12
CA ILE A 257 -14.22 18.87 4.98
C ILE A 257 -13.79 19.22 3.55
N ASN A 258 -14.71 19.42 2.61
CA ASN A 258 -14.42 19.60 1.18
C ASN A 258 -13.47 18.54 0.61
N GLY A 259 -13.64 17.28 1.03
CA GLY A 259 -12.72 16.18 0.69
C GLY A 259 -13.00 15.51 -0.67
N TRP A 260 -13.95 16.00 -1.45
CA TRP A 260 -14.25 15.50 -2.79
C TRP A 260 -13.30 16.07 -3.83
N GLY A 261 -12.76 15.22 -4.72
CA GLY A 261 -11.84 15.65 -5.75
C GLY A 261 -11.56 14.59 -6.81
N PHE A 262 -10.83 14.97 -7.86
CA PHE A 262 -10.50 14.08 -8.98
C PHE A 262 -9.66 12.86 -8.56
N HIS A 263 -8.86 13.01 -7.51
CA HIS A 263 -7.92 11.99 -7.05
C HIS A 263 -8.45 11.16 -5.88
N ASN A 264 -9.75 11.21 -5.60
CA ASN A 264 -10.33 10.28 -4.65
C ASN A 264 -10.24 8.85 -5.21
N LEU A 265 -9.82 7.91 -4.34
CA LEU A 265 -9.80 6.50 -4.70
C LEU A 265 -10.98 5.80 -4.03
N TRP A 266 -11.55 4.87 -4.75
CA TRP A 266 -12.48 3.87 -4.25
C TRP A 266 -11.83 2.50 -4.33
N GLY A 267 -11.77 1.77 -3.21
CA GLY A 267 -11.13 0.46 -3.15
C GLY A 267 -12.02 -0.62 -2.56
N TRP A 268 -11.76 -1.87 -2.94
CA TRP A 268 -12.42 -3.07 -2.44
C TRP A 268 -11.42 -4.23 -2.36
N ASP A 269 -11.83 -5.32 -1.66
CA ASP A 269 -11.09 -6.57 -1.68
C ASP A 269 -11.66 -7.47 -2.82
N TYR A 270 -10.80 -8.21 -3.55
CA TYR A 270 -11.21 -9.17 -4.59
C TYR A 270 -11.66 -10.50 -3.94
N VAL A 271 -12.73 -10.44 -3.20
CA VAL A 271 -13.39 -11.58 -2.55
C VAL A 271 -14.88 -11.52 -2.83
N ASP A 272 -15.65 -12.55 -2.41
CA ASP A 272 -17.11 -12.47 -2.46
C ASP A 272 -17.58 -11.09 -1.98
N PRO A 273 -18.47 -10.40 -2.72
CA PRO A 273 -18.91 -9.06 -2.37
C PRO A 273 -19.38 -8.89 -0.93
N SER A 274 -20.04 -9.90 -0.36
CA SER A 274 -20.54 -9.86 1.03
C SER A 274 -19.42 -9.81 2.08
N LEU A 275 -18.22 -10.26 1.74
CA LEU A 275 -17.03 -10.27 2.60
C LEU A 275 -16.12 -9.06 2.35
N SER A 276 -16.36 -8.33 1.27
CA SER A 276 -15.50 -7.20 0.89
C SER A 276 -15.70 -6.00 1.81
N ARG A 277 -14.60 -5.31 2.06
CA ARG A 277 -14.61 -3.98 2.65
C ARG A 277 -14.51 -2.97 1.54
N PHE A 278 -15.14 -1.81 1.70
CA PHE A 278 -14.89 -0.67 0.85
C PHE A 278 -14.02 0.34 1.56
N LYS A 279 -13.24 1.09 0.79
CA LYS A 279 -12.36 2.16 1.27
C LYS A 279 -12.51 3.37 0.37
N PHE A 280 -12.77 4.49 0.98
CA PHE A 280 -12.75 5.78 0.30
C PHE A 280 -11.53 6.57 0.75
N TYR A 281 -10.76 7.09 -0.21
CA TYR A 281 -9.54 7.85 0.05
C TYR A 281 -9.73 9.32 -0.31
N THR A 282 -9.26 10.20 0.58
CA THR A 282 -9.32 11.65 0.40
C THR A 282 -8.05 12.32 0.89
N TRP A 283 -7.66 13.41 0.22
CA TRP A 283 -6.50 14.23 0.57
C TRP A 283 -6.90 15.34 1.52
N GLN A 284 -6.04 15.60 2.50
CA GLN A 284 -6.17 16.72 3.42
C GLN A 284 -4.89 17.55 3.41
N PHE A 285 -5.01 18.78 2.98
CA PHE A 285 -3.87 19.71 2.79
C PHE A 285 -3.59 20.58 4.01
N ASP A 286 -4.57 20.74 4.89
CA ASP A 286 -4.48 21.55 6.10
C ASP A 286 -4.76 20.71 7.35
N VAL A 287 -3.69 20.17 7.92
CA VAL A 287 -3.73 19.43 9.20
C VAL A 287 -2.67 20.04 10.13
N PRO A 288 -2.96 21.19 10.73
CA PRO A 288 -1.97 21.97 11.47
C PRO A 288 -1.60 21.34 12.80
N ASP A 289 -2.49 20.58 13.41
CA ASP A 289 -2.33 20.06 14.76
C ASP A 289 -3.09 18.75 14.99
N MET A 290 -2.89 18.20 16.19
CA MET A 290 -3.54 16.97 16.61
C MET A 290 -5.06 17.11 16.80
N THR A 291 -5.57 18.30 17.07
CA THR A 291 -7.01 18.54 17.18
C THR A 291 -7.68 18.26 15.84
N LYS A 292 -7.14 18.85 14.78
CA LYS A 292 -7.64 18.61 13.41
C LYS A 292 -7.48 17.15 12.99
N LEU A 293 -6.33 16.53 13.30
CA LEU A 293 -6.12 15.13 13.02
C LEU A 293 -7.10 14.22 13.79
N GLY A 294 -7.42 14.54 15.03
CA GLY A 294 -8.42 13.85 15.84
C GLY A 294 -9.84 13.95 15.26
N GLU A 295 -10.22 15.13 14.76
CA GLU A 295 -11.48 15.32 14.02
C GLU A 295 -11.53 14.41 12.77
N LEU A 296 -10.46 14.41 11.99
CA LEU A 296 -10.34 13.56 10.79
C LEU A 296 -10.41 12.06 11.13
N PHE A 297 -9.77 11.66 12.22
CA PHE A 297 -9.74 10.25 12.64
C PHE A 297 -11.09 9.77 13.17
N THR A 298 -11.85 10.63 13.87
CA THR A 298 -13.17 10.32 14.45
C THR A 298 -14.34 10.76 13.59
N LEU A 299 -14.09 11.28 12.39
CA LEU A 299 -15.10 11.88 11.51
C LEU A 299 -15.92 12.97 12.26
N ASN A 300 -15.24 13.85 12.95
CA ASN A 300 -15.82 14.86 13.82
C ASN A 300 -16.85 14.28 14.79
N ASN A 301 -16.42 13.32 15.60
CA ASN A 301 -17.22 12.57 16.59
C ASN A 301 -18.34 11.67 16.03
N ARG A 302 -18.36 11.35 14.74
CA ARG A 302 -19.32 10.37 14.17
C ARG A 302 -18.86 8.92 14.40
N ALA A 303 -17.60 8.69 14.73
CA ALA A 303 -17.00 7.39 14.99
C ALA A 303 -16.24 7.42 16.34
N THR A 304 -16.95 7.18 17.45
CA THR A 304 -16.46 7.35 18.83
C THR A 304 -16.70 6.11 19.69
N SER A 305 -16.71 4.91 19.10
CA SER A 305 -16.73 3.69 19.92
C SER A 305 -15.44 3.60 20.78
N PRO A 306 -15.43 2.78 21.86
CA PRO A 306 -14.23 2.57 22.68
C PRO A 306 -12.98 2.27 21.83
N THR A 307 -13.13 1.46 20.79
CA THR A 307 -12.04 1.14 19.84
C THR A 307 -11.49 2.39 19.12
N HIS A 308 -12.36 3.31 18.70
CA HIS A 308 -11.92 4.55 18.04
C HIS A 308 -11.17 5.45 19.02
N LEU A 309 -11.65 5.59 20.25
CA LEU A 309 -11.03 6.43 21.28
C LEU A 309 -9.68 5.85 21.73
N GLU A 310 -9.58 4.54 21.85
CA GLU A 310 -8.29 3.88 22.11
C GLU A 310 -7.29 4.12 20.97
N GLY A 311 -7.73 3.96 19.72
CA GLY A 311 -6.92 4.27 18.54
C GLY A 311 -6.45 5.73 18.51
N LEU A 312 -7.31 6.68 18.91
CA LEU A 312 -6.99 8.10 19.00
C LEU A 312 -5.86 8.36 20.01
N THR A 313 -5.80 7.63 21.12
CA THR A 313 -4.72 7.73 22.12
C THR A 313 -3.36 7.37 21.52
N TYR A 314 -3.31 6.27 20.76
CA TYR A 314 -2.06 5.89 20.05
C TYR A 314 -1.71 6.86 18.92
N LEU A 315 -2.71 7.41 18.23
CA LEU A 315 -2.49 8.40 17.18
C LEU A 315 -1.90 9.70 17.74
N HIS A 316 -2.35 10.17 18.91
CA HIS A 316 -1.73 11.29 19.62
C HIS A 316 -0.25 11.06 19.85
N LYS A 317 0.10 9.88 20.36
CA LYS A 317 1.50 9.55 20.64
C LYS A 317 2.34 9.46 19.36
N LEU A 318 1.77 8.90 18.29
CA LEU A 318 2.43 8.87 16.99
C LEU A 318 2.68 10.28 16.45
N TRP A 319 1.69 11.17 16.55
CA TRP A 319 1.81 12.57 16.10
C TRP A 319 2.96 13.28 16.78
N ASP A 320 3.08 13.16 18.11
CA ASP A 320 4.14 13.77 18.89
C ASP A 320 5.54 13.25 18.49
N ILE A 321 5.64 11.95 18.17
CA ILE A 321 6.93 11.33 17.82
C ILE A 321 7.32 11.66 16.39
N ILE A 322 6.39 11.56 15.44
CA ILE A 322 6.66 11.78 14.01
C ILE A 322 7.04 13.22 13.74
N ASP A 323 6.41 14.18 14.45
CA ASP A 323 6.71 15.60 14.39
C ASP A 323 7.11 16.07 12.96
N LEU A 324 6.13 16.21 12.10
CA LEU A 324 6.32 16.65 10.71
C LEU A 324 6.46 18.19 10.60
N LYS A 325 6.47 18.90 11.75
CA LYS A 325 6.60 20.35 11.78
C LYS A 325 8.03 20.78 11.43
N GLY A 326 8.16 21.62 10.44
CA GLY A 326 9.34 22.47 10.23
C GLY A 326 10.55 21.84 9.56
N SER A 327 10.52 20.61 9.10
CA SER A 327 11.69 19.97 8.50
C SER A 327 11.47 19.59 7.03
N GLY A 328 11.92 20.46 6.13
CA GLY A 328 12.16 20.11 4.74
C GLY A 328 11.20 20.79 3.75
N LYS A 329 11.77 21.51 2.79
CA LYS A 329 11.08 21.87 1.55
C LYS A 329 10.80 20.57 0.81
N ARG A 330 9.54 20.30 0.59
CA ARG A 330 9.10 19.14 -0.17
C ARG A 330 9.35 19.42 -1.65
N GLU A 331 10.24 18.69 -2.27
CA GLU A 331 10.31 18.62 -3.72
C GLU A 331 9.18 17.70 -4.21
N LEU A 332 8.01 18.29 -4.43
CA LEU A 332 6.96 17.60 -5.18
C LEU A 332 7.34 17.61 -6.66
N PRO A 333 6.98 16.57 -7.44
CA PRO A 333 7.11 16.61 -8.89
C PRO A 333 6.45 17.89 -9.44
N ALA A 334 7.10 18.53 -10.39
CA ALA A 334 6.71 19.85 -10.93
C ALA A 334 5.29 19.91 -11.54
N ASP A 335 4.63 18.78 -11.71
CA ASP A 335 3.28 18.61 -12.27
C ASP A 335 2.21 18.23 -11.22
N ALA A 336 2.60 18.02 -9.95
CA ALA A 336 1.61 17.96 -8.90
C ALA A 336 0.97 19.34 -8.73
N SER A 337 -0.35 19.44 -8.74
CA SER A 337 -1.06 20.65 -8.31
C SER A 337 -0.50 21.00 -6.94
N GLN A 338 0.36 22.03 -6.90
CA GLN A 338 1.14 22.34 -5.71
C GLN A 338 0.21 22.69 -4.58
N PRO A 339 0.26 22.00 -3.43
CA PRO A 339 -0.38 22.51 -2.23
C PRO A 339 0.25 23.86 -1.87
N PRO A 340 -0.47 24.73 -1.17
CA PRO A 340 0.08 25.98 -0.69
C PRO A 340 1.42 25.76 -0.01
N GLU A 341 2.37 26.66 -0.20
CA GLU A 341 3.68 26.64 0.46
C GLU A 341 3.47 26.39 1.96
N ASN A 342 4.10 25.34 2.50
CA ASN A 342 4.07 24.91 3.90
C ASN A 342 3.01 23.86 4.32
N THR A 343 2.21 23.27 3.43
CA THR A 343 1.32 22.17 3.80
C THR A 343 1.86 20.80 3.37
N ASN A 344 1.88 19.85 4.29
CA ASN A 344 2.16 18.44 3.99
C ASN A 344 0.81 17.73 3.83
N PRO A 345 0.35 17.43 2.60
CA PRO A 345 -0.93 16.77 2.42
C PRO A 345 -0.88 15.38 3.04
N MET A 346 -1.86 15.11 3.89
CA MET A 346 -2.09 13.78 4.43
C MET A 346 -3.11 13.06 3.56
N LEU A 347 -2.93 11.76 3.40
CA LEU A 347 -3.94 10.91 2.79
C LEU A 347 -4.73 10.23 3.91
N LEU A 348 -6.05 10.22 3.78
CA LEU A 348 -6.95 9.51 4.67
C LEU A 348 -7.69 8.44 3.90
N SER A 349 -7.93 7.30 4.51
CA SER A 349 -8.90 6.35 4.01
C SER A 349 -9.92 6.00 5.09
N TYR A 350 -11.19 5.95 4.70
CA TYR A 350 -12.27 5.48 5.54
C TYR A 350 -12.70 4.10 5.07
N GLU A 351 -12.43 3.10 5.91
CA GLU A 351 -12.82 1.71 5.67
C GLU A 351 -14.23 1.47 6.22
N ILE A 352 -15.11 0.96 5.36
CA ILE A 352 -16.46 0.56 5.72
C ILE A 352 -16.63 -0.94 5.52
N LYS A 353 -17.27 -1.60 6.47
CA LYS A 353 -17.52 -3.04 6.49
C LYS A 353 -19.01 -3.32 6.45
N SER A 354 -19.40 -4.37 5.73
CA SER A 354 -20.78 -4.81 5.69
C SER A 354 -21.30 -5.11 7.11
N GLY A 355 -22.47 -4.58 7.43
CA GLY A 355 -23.12 -4.76 8.74
C GLY A 355 -22.52 -3.94 9.90
N ASN A 356 -21.46 -3.16 9.67
CA ASN A 356 -20.91 -2.28 10.69
C ASN A 356 -21.32 -0.82 10.40
N PRO A 357 -22.01 -0.13 11.33
CA PRO A 357 -22.48 1.23 11.14
C PRO A 357 -21.39 2.30 11.26
N LEU A 358 -20.17 1.93 11.69
CA LEU A 358 -19.08 2.86 11.92
C LEU A 358 -17.94 2.65 10.92
N PRO A 359 -17.47 3.71 10.23
CA PRO A 359 -16.27 3.67 9.43
C PRO A 359 -15.02 3.67 10.31
N TYR A 360 -13.93 3.09 9.82
CA TYR A 360 -12.61 3.13 10.46
C TYR A 360 -11.65 3.97 9.64
N ALA A 361 -11.10 4.99 10.26
CA ALA A 361 -10.10 5.83 9.61
C ALA A 361 -8.72 5.18 9.59
N LYS A 362 -8.00 5.40 8.50
CA LYS A 362 -6.56 5.18 8.39
C LYS A 362 -5.92 6.48 7.92
N VAL A 363 -4.91 6.92 8.66
CA VAL A 363 -4.14 8.14 8.38
C VAL A 363 -2.83 7.73 7.73
N TYR A 364 -2.42 8.47 6.70
CA TYR A 364 -1.14 8.31 6.04
C TYR A 364 -0.32 9.58 6.23
N PHE A 365 0.78 9.45 6.96
CA PHE A 365 1.75 10.51 7.19
C PHE A 365 2.72 10.57 6.01
N PRO A 366 2.84 11.69 5.31
CA PRO A 366 3.78 11.85 4.22
C PRO A 366 5.20 11.98 4.77
N LEU A 367 6.08 11.07 4.39
CA LEU A 367 7.49 11.06 4.80
C LEU A 367 8.42 11.49 3.66
N GLN A 368 7.92 11.50 2.44
CA GLN A 368 8.67 11.96 1.28
C GLN A 368 9.21 13.39 1.47
N GLY A 369 10.47 13.60 1.13
CA GLY A 369 11.16 14.88 1.28
C GLY A 369 11.80 15.11 2.65
N PHE A 370 11.53 14.23 3.63
CA PHE A 370 12.26 14.19 4.89
C PHE A 370 13.42 13.21 4.79
N ASN A 371 14.48 13.41 5.60
CA ASN A 371 15.61 12.49 5.64
C ASN A 371 15.16 11.08 6.01
N ASP A 372 15.50 10.07 5.17
CA ASP A 372 14.99 8.70 5.34
C ASP A 372 15.43 8.07 6.66
N LEU A 373 16.69 8.26 7.08
CA LEU A 373 17.16 7.72 8.36
C LEU A 373 16.40 8.35 9.54
N ALA A 374 16.21 9.66 9.52
CA ALA A 374 15.45 10.35 10.58
C ALA A 374 13.98 9.86 10.63
N CYS A 375 13.34 9.59 9.50
CA CYS A 375 12.00 9.00 9.44
C CYS A 375 11.99 7.60 10.06
N VAL A 376 12.95 6.76 9.69
CA VAL A 376 13.09 5.39 10.21
C VAL A 376 13.29 5.38 11.73
N GLU A 377 14.15 6.25 12.26
CA GLU A 377 14.37 6.39 13.70
C GLU A 377 13.12 6.88 14.46
N LYS A 378 12.34 7.80 13.88
CA LYS A 378 11.08 8.25 14.46
C LYS A 378 10.05 7.12 14.49
N ILE A 379 9.95 6.31 13.44
CA ILE A 379 9.09 5.12 13.39
C ILE A 379 9.52 4.11 14.45
N ALA A 380 10.82 3.84 14.58
CA ALA A 380 11.37 2.93 15.57
C ALA A 380 11.01 3.40 17.00
N ARG A 381 11.12 4.69 17.31
CA ARG A 381 10.70 5.26 18.62
C ARG A 381 9.21 5.05 18.89
N PHE A 382 8.36 5.14 17.88
CA PHE A 382 6.94 4.84 18.05
C PHE A 382 6.72 3.36 18.37
N TRP A 383 7.42 2.44 17.72
CA TRP A 383 7.32 1.01 18.01
C TRP A 383 7.89 0.65 19.38
N GLU A 384 8.97 1.31 19.82
CA GLU A 384 9.48 1.18 21.18
C GLU A 384 8.41 1.58 22.20
N HIS A 385 7.69 2.70 21.96
CA HIS A 385 6.55 3.12 22.79
C HIS A 385 5.44 2.07 22.83
N LEU A 386 5.17 1.34 21.72
CA LEU A 386 4.22 0.23 21.67
C LEU A 386 4.73 -1.05 22.37
N GLY A 387 5.96 -1.05 22.89
CA GLY A 387 6.59 -2.21 23.51
C GLY A 387 7.23 -3.19 22.51
N TRP A 388 7.34 -2.83 21.22
CA TRP A 388 7.94 -3.67 20.17
C TRP A 388 9.45 -3.48 20.11
N LYS A 389 10.13 -3.65 21.24
CA LYS A 389 11.55 -3.30 21.44
C LYS A 389 12.47 -3.94 20.41
N GLY A 390 12.39 -5.26 20.21
CA GLY A 390 13.26 -5.96 19.26
C GLY A 390 13.10 -5.46 17.82
N LEU A 391 11.85 -5.17 17.41
CA LEU A 391 11.58 -4.55 16.12
C LEU A 391 12.16 -3.13 16.04
N ALA A 392 11.95 -2.31 17.06
CA ALA A 392 12.45 -0.94 17.11
C ALA A 392 13.98 -0.87 17.01
N GLU A 393 14.69 -1.71 17.77
CA GLU A 393 16.16 -1.78 17.77
C GLU A 393 16.73 -2.20 16.41
N SER A 394 16.09 -3.16 15.74
CA SER A 394 16.58 -3.70 14.46
C SER A 394 16.17 -2.88 13.24
N TYR A 395 15.14 -2.06 13.35
CA TYR A 395 14.47 -1.44 12.20
C TYR A 395 15.38 -0.55 11.33
N PRO A 396 16.23 0.33 11.86
CA PRO A 396 17.11 1.13 11.01
C PRO A 396 18.06 0.28 10.15
N ALA A 397 18.65 -0.76 10.72
CA ALA A 397 19.50 -1.69 9.98
C ALA A 397 18.70 -2.52 8.95
N THR A 398 17.47 -2.88 9.30
CA THR A 398 16.55 -3.61 8.42
C THR A 398 16.22 -2.78 7.19
N VAL A 399 15.81 -1.52 7.34
CA VAL A 399 15.50 -0.64 6.21
C VAL A 399 16.74 -0.35 5.37
N GLN A 400 17.91 -0.13 6.00
CA GLN A 400 19.18 0.01 5.29
C GLN A 400 19.48 -1.23 4.42
N SER A 401 19.13 -2.43 4.87
CA SER A 401 19.33 -3.64 4.10
C SER A 401 18.46 -3.74 2.85
N PHE A 402 17.30 -3.07 2.80
CA PHE A 402 16.45 -3.00 1.61
C PHE A 402 17.14 -2.22 0.48
N PHE A 403 17.94 -1.23 0.85
CA PHE A 403 18.61 -0.28 -0.05
C PHE A 403 20.12 -0.25 0.18
N PRO A 404 20.87 -1.35 -0.05
CA PRO A 404 22.28 -1.46 0.31
C PRO A 404 23.19 -0.47 -0.44
N ASN A 405 22.75 0.04 -1.59
CA ASN A 405 23.51 0.98 -2.40
C ASN A 405 23.20 2.45 -2.07
N HIS A 406 22.28 2.71 -1.13
CA HIS A 406 21.91 4.04 -0.67
C HIS A 406 22.31 4.24 0.78
N ASP A 407 22.71 5.46 1.13
CA ASP A 407 22.94 5.88 2.50
C ASP A 407 21.68 6.63 2.98
N LEU A 408 20.88 6.00 3.85
CA LEU A 408 19.62 6.58 4.34
C LEU A 408 19.81 7.95 4.99
N SER A 409 21.02 8.26 5.51
CA SER A 409 21.31 9.57 6.09
C SER A 409 21.41 10.69 5.03
N LYS A 410 21.51 10.32 3.75
CA LYS A 410 21.68 11.24 2.62
C LYS A 410 20.51 11.22 1.63
N THR A 411 19.51 10.36 1.85
CA THR A 411 18.34 10.22 1.00
C THR A 411 17.08 10.78 1.66
N SER A 412 16.03 11.05 0.86
CA SER A 412 14.76 11.63 1.31
C SER A 412 13.57 11.13 0.47
N HIS A 413 13.72 9.97 -0.19
CA HIS A 413 12.75 9.49 -1.18
C HIS A 413 12.55 7.96 -1.17
N LEU A 414 13.17 7.25 -0.24
CA LEU A 414 13.05 5.79 -0.12
C LEU A 414 11.93 5.38 0.83
N VAL A 415 11.67 6.16 1.89
CA VAL A 415 10.58 5.95 2.83
C VAL A 415 9.50 6.98 2.56
N TYR A 416 8.35 6.54 2.03
CA TYR A 416 7.36 7.43 1.42
C TYR A 416 6.19 7.76 2.33
N TRP A 417 5.61 6.75 2.97
CA TRP A 417 4.45 6.89 3.84
C TRP A 417 4.59 6.06 5.10
N LEU A 418 4.10 6.59 6.20
CA LEU A 418 3.71 5.81 7.37
C LEU A 418 2.20 5.86 7.49
N SER A 419 1.51 4.73 7.46
CA SER A 419 0.09 4.71 7.74
C SER A 419 -0.20 4.18 9.14
N PHE A 420 -1.26 4.71 9.74
CA PHE A 420 -1.76 4.31 11.05
C PHE A 420 -3.27 4.07 11.00
N SER A 421 -3.71 2.97 11.59
CA SER A 421 -5.10 2.72 11.95
C SER A 421 -5.15 1.83 13.20
N TYR A 422 -6.33 1.73 13.79
CA TYR A 422 -6.56 0.91 14.99
C TYR A 422 -7.86 0.11 14.85
N SER A 423 -7.84 -1.13 15.30
CA SER A 423 -9.04 -1.96 15.42
C SER A 423 -8.90 -2.91 16.61
N GLU A 424 -10.00 -3.35 17.18
CA GLU A 424 -10.00 -4.32 18.28
C GLU A 424 -9.26 -5.60 17.92
N LYS A 425 -9.47 -6.10 16.71
CA LYS A 425 -8.85 -7.35 16.21
C LYS A 425 -7.34 -7.25 16.05
N GLN A 426 -6.84 -6.10 15.56
CA GLN A 426 -5.43 -5.95 15.15
C GLN A 426 -4.62 -5.09 16.12
N GLY A 427 -5.29 -4.33 17.01
CA GLY A 427 -4.63 -3.28 17.77
C GLY A 427 -4.12 -2.19 16.84
N VAL A 428 -2.95 -1.63 17.12
CA VAL A 428 -2.23 -0.74 16.21
C VAL A 428 -1.90 -1.51 14.92
N TYR A 429 -2.27 -0.90 13.80
CA TYR A 429 -2.01 -1.40 12.45
C TYR A 429 -1.25 -0.31 11.68
N SER A 430 0.03 -0.51 11.50
CA SER A 430 0.95 0.46 10.90
C SER A 430 1.59 -0.12 9.65
N SER A 431 1.63 0.64 8.56
CA SER A 431 2.34 0.22 7.35
C SER A 431 3.33 1.29 6.93
N VAL A 432 4.54 0.87 6.59
CA VAL A 432 5.55 1.73 6.00
C VAL A 432 5.67 1.40 4.51
N TYR A 433 5.66 2.43 3.69
CA TYR A 433 5.71 2.33 2.23
C TYR A 433 7.08 2.77 1.74
N TYR A 434 7.61 2.01 0.79
CA TYR A 434 8.95 2.19 0.26
C TYR A 434 8.95 2.26 -1.26
N HIS A 435 9.74 3.16 -1.80
CA HIS A 435 9.98 3.24 -3.24
C HIS A 435 11.30 2.57 -3.59
N ALA A 436 11.23 1.55 -4.44
CA ALA A 436 12.39 0.74 -4.80
C ALA A 436 13.41 1.48 -5.66
N ASN A 437 12.97 2.48 -6.40
CA ASN A 437 13.82 3.29 -7.28
C ASN A 437 13.21 4.67 -7.52
N ALA A 438 13.88 5.68 -7.02
CA ALA A 438 13.54 7.07 -7.30
C ALA A 438 14.32 7.66 -8.49
N GLU A 439 15.18 6.86 -9.14
CA GLU A 439 16.01 7.28 -10.27
C GLU A 439 15.44 6.85 -11.63
N ILE A 440 14.17 6.40 -11.66
CA ILE A 440 13.49 6.04 -12.91
C ILE A 440 12.76 7.27 -13.47
#